data_3bb394588a7825c7f9baca9dd3d8db8c
#
_entry.id   3bb394588a7825c7f9baca9dd3d8db8c
#
_cell.length_a   1.000
_cell.length_b   1.000
_cell.length_c   1.000
_cell.angle_alpha   90.00
_cell.angle_beta   90.00
_cell.angle_gamma   90.00
#
_symmetry.space_group_name_H-M   'P 1'
#
loop_
_entity.id
_entity.type
_entity.pdbx_description
1 polymer ?
#
loop_
_entity_poly.entity_id
_entity_poly.type
_entity_poly.pdbx_seq_one_letter_code
_entity_poly.pdbx_strand_id
1 'polypeptide(L)'
;IRYNVNMEKDSLFEIKTIEQIRTSLPRSKNKYGIPKSVSFVFQELYKDIVTSIITTEITADYILYGMQEAYQENKEFSDISYWVQGTSDNEISEWWIFGADGQGDLWLFDTQGKVFFYDHDKECMCEENFKCMEIDFLQWLQLAFLFRQYEKSNRYTNEDKAKLKNELSKINENLIDNLPFDYELCI
;
A
#
# COMPACT_ATOMS: atom_id res chain seq x y z
N ILE A 1 16.09 -19.75 -41.62
CA ILE A 1 15.39 -18.52 -41.15
C ILE A 1 15.55 -18.50 -39.65
N ARG A 2 16.51 -17.70 -39.15
CA ARG A 2 16.69 -17.50 -37.71
C ARG A 2 15.71 -16.40 -37.27
N TYR A 3 14.71 -16.71 -36.44
CA TYR A 3 13.94 -15.73 -35.75
C TYR A 3 14.80 -15.12 -34.65
N ASN A 4 15.28 -13.90 -34.87
CA ASN A 4 15.79 -13.04 -33.81
C ASN A 4 14.58 -12.60 -32.98
N VAL A 5 14.29 -13.29 -31.89
CA VAL A 5 13.48 -12.76 -30.81
C VAL A 5 14.40 -11.82 -30.06
N ASN A 6 14.34 -10.53 -30.41
CA ASN A 6 14.76 -9.47 -29.49
C ASN A 6 13.81 -9.52 -28.28
N MET A 7 14.14 -10.33 -27.28
CA MET A 7 13.64 -10.11 -25.94
C MET A 7 14.28 -8.78 -25.52
N GLU A 8 13.50 -7.68 -25.60
CA GLU A 8 13.76 -6.51 -24.80
C GLU A 8 14.00 -7.04 -23.38
N LYS A 9 15.21 -6.82 -22.87
CA LYS A 9 15.49 -6.96 -21.45
C LYS A 9 14.65 -5.89 -20.77
N ASP A 10 13.39 -6.23 -20.44
CA ASP A 10 12.64 -5.46 -19.48
C ASP A 10 13.54 -5.29 -18.27
N SER A 11 13.83 -4.04 -17.93
CA SER A 11 14.61 -3.71 -16.75
C SER A 11 13.79 -4.21 -15.56
N LEU A 12 14.14 -5.38 -15.05
CA LEU A 12 13.55 -5.95 -13.85
C LEU A 12 13.81 -4.99 -12.70
N PHE A 13 12.77 -4.67 -11.94
CA PHE A 13 12.79 -3.75 -10.80
C PHE A 13 13.00 -2.27 -11.18
N GLU A 14 11.98 -1.71 -11.81
CA GLU A 14 11.88 -0.28 -12.12
C GLU A 14 10.82 0.38 -11.25
N ILE A 15 11.17 1.51 -10.61
CA ILE A 15 10.17 2.34 -9.92
C ILE A 15 9.21 2.89 -10.97
N LYS A 16 7.95 2.49 -10.90
CA LYS A 16 6.93 2.92 -11.86
C LYS A 16 6.51 4.37 -11.62
N THR A 17 6.29 5.09 -12.72
CA THR A 17 5.64 6.40 -12.66
C THR A 17 4.18 6.26 -12.28
N ILE A 18 3.57 7.36 -11.80
CA ILE A 18 2.15 7.36 -11.45
C ILE A 18 1.25 7.01 -12.64
N GLU A 19 1.60 7.42 -13.87
CA GLU A 19 0.86 7.12 -15.08
C GLU A 19 0.90 5.61 -15.41
N GLN A 20 2.06 4.98 -15.26
CA GLN A 20 2.20 3.52 -15.42
C GLN A 20 1.40 2.75 -14.38
N ILE A 21 1.40 3.22 -13.12
CA ILE A 21 0.61 2.64 -12.03
C ILE A 21 -0.87 2.76 -12.34
N ARG A 22 -1.36 3.97 -12.66
CA ARG A 22 -2.77 4.21 -13.02
C ARG A 22 -3.26 3.34 -14.16
N THR A 23 -2.41 3.09 -15.15
CA THR A 23 -2.74 2.22 -16.30
C THR A 23 -2.79 0.75 -15.91
N SER A 24 -2.04 0.35 -14.90
CA SER A 24 -1.95 -1.04 -14.42
C SER A 24 -3.05 -1.42 -13.42
N LEU A 25 -3.72 -0.43 -12.81
CA LEU A 25 -4.80 -0.66 -11.85
C LEU A 25 -6.13 -0.93 -12.59
N PRO A 26 -6.90 -1.95 -12.17
CA PRO A 26 -8.18 -2.28 -12.78
C PRO A 26 -9.22 -1.20 -12.47
N ARG A 27 -9.84 -0.67 -13.51
CA ARG A 27 -10.84 0.39 -13.38
C ARG A 27 -12.20 -0.17 -13.00
N SER A 28 -12.88 0.52 -12.10
CA SER A 28 -14.28 0.30 -11.85
C SER A 28 -15.12 0.79 -13.03
N LYS A 29 -16.20 0.05 -13.37
CA LYS A 29 -17.19 0.49 -14.34
C LYS A 29 -17.96 1.73 -13.85
N ASN A 30 -18.11 1.85 -12.52
CA ASN A 30 -18.78 2.96 -11.88
C ASN A 30 -17.76 3.76 -11.05
N LYS A 31 -17.81 5.09 -11.12
CA LYS A 31 -17.07 5.92 -10.18
C LYS A 31 -17.84 5.97 -8.87
N TYR A 32 -17.16 5.63 -7.79
CA TYR A 32 -17.68 5.79 -6.44
C TYR A 32 -17.15 7.10 -5.85
N GLY A 33 -18.06 8.06 -5.65
CA GLY A 33 -17.70 9.29 -4.95
C GLY A 33 -17.40 9.04 -3.47
N ILE A 34 -16.64 9.94 -2.86
CA ILE A 34 -16.43 9.92 -1.41
C ILE A 34 -17.77 10.23 -0.74
N PRO A 35 -18.26 9.38 0.19
CA PRO A 35 -19.49 9.64 0.91
C PRO A 35 -19.43 10.95 1.70
N LYS A 36 -20.54 11.70 1.73
CA LYS A 36 -20.61 13.00 2.44
C LYS A 36 -20.38 12.90 3.96
N SER A 37 -20.56 11.72 4.51
CA SER A 37 -20.30 11.43 5.93
C SER A 37 -18.82 11.31 6.28
N VAL A 38 -17.95 11.21 5.28
CA VAL A 38 -16.50 11.11 5.49
C VAL A 38 -15.92 12.50 5.64
N SER A 39 -15.37 12.78 6.83
CA SER A 39 -14.72 14.05 7.17
C SER A 39 -13.20 14.04 6.97
N PHE A 40 -12.60 12.87 6.73
CA PHE A 40 -11.15 12.73 6.54
C PHE A 40 -10.67 13.51 5.33
N VAL A 41 -9.54 14.22 5.48
CA VAL A 41 -8.97 15.05 4.42
C VAL A 41 -7.96 14.23 3.61
N PHE A 42 -8.36 13.82 2.42
CA PHE A 42 -7.52 13.02 1.54
C PHE A 42 -6.61 13.86 0.65
N GLN A 43 -5.44 13.31 0.35
CA GLN A 43 -4.61 13.78 -0.75
C GLN A 43 -5.32 13.54 -2.10
N GLU A 44 -5.16 14.46 -3.05
CA GLU A 44 -5.81 14.40 -4.37
C GLU A 44 -5.46 13.12 -5.13
N LEU A 45 -4.20 12.69 -5.07
CA LEU A 45 -3.78 11.45 -5.75
C LEU A 45 -4.54 10.23 -5.26
N TYR A 46 -4.73 10.10 -3.93
CA TYR A 46 -5.49 9.01 -3.35
C TYR A 46 -6.94 9.05 -3.83
N LYS A 47 -7.60 10.22 -3.73
CA LYS A 47 -8.99 10.40 -4.19
C LYS A 47 -9.16 9.97 -5.65
N ASP A 48 -8.30 10.47 -6.52
CA ASP A 48 -8.38 10.19 -7.95
C ASP A 48 -8.28 8.70 -8.28
N ILE A 49 -7.40 7.99 -7.57
CA ILE A 49 -7.19 6.56 -7.79
C ILE A 49 -8.37 5.76 -7.24
N VAL A 50 -8.65 5.86 -5.95
CA VAL A 50 -9.58 4.94 -5.27
C VAL A 50 -11.03 5.11 -5.67
N THR A 51 -11.43 6.28 -6.14
CA THR A 51 -12.77 6.52 -6.70
C THR A 51 -12.97 5.92 -8.08
N SER A 52 -11.88 5.50 -8.75
CA SER A 52 -11.90 5.01 -10.13
C SER A 52 -11.53 3.53 -10.29
N ILE A 53 -11.10 2.87 -9.22
CA ILE A 53 -10.67 1.46 -9.25
C ILE A 53 -11.63 0.56 -8.48
N ILE A 54 -11.52 -0.73 -8.72
CA ILE A 54 -12.02 -1.77 -7.81
C ILE A 54 -10.90 -2.13 -6.85
N THR A 55 -11.23 -2.68 -5.68
CA THR A 55 -10.26 -3.27 -4.76
C THR A 55 -9.35 -4.25 -5.50
N THR A 56 -8.05 -4.09 -5.31
CA THR A 56 -7.03 -4.73 -6.13
C THR A 56 -5.91 -5.28 -5.29
N GLU A 57 -5.71 -6.57 -5.39
CA GLU A 57 -4.50 -7.23 -4.90
C GLU A 57 -3.35 -6.93 -5.87
N ILE A 58 -2.42 -6.05 -5.46
CA ILE A 58 -1.19 -5.79 -6.19
C ILE A 58 -0.22 -6.94 -5.96
N THR A 59 -0.03 -7.32 -4.72
CA THR A 59 0.54 -8.58 -4.21
C THR A 59 -0.23 -9.00 -2.96
N ALA A 60 0.06 -10.18 -2.39
CA ALA A 60 -0.57 -10.64 -1.16
C ALA A 60 -0.38 -9.67 0.01
N ASP A 61 0.78 -8.98 0.08
CA ASP A 61 1.11 -8.03 1.15
C ASP A 61 0.56 -6.62 0.88
N TYR A 62 0.10 -6.33 -0.33
CA TYR A 62 -0.32 -5.00 -0.79
C TYR A 62 -1.66 -5.07 -1.53
N ILE A 63 -2.75 -5.02 -0.78
CA ILE A 63 -4.12 -4.93 -1.30
C ILE A 63 -4.59 -3.49 -1.18
N LEU A 64 -4.87 -2.84 -2.31
CA LEU A 64 -5.41 -1.49 -2.36
C LEU A 64 -6.93 -1.54 -2.42
N TYR A 65 -7.60 -0.94 -1.45
CA TYR A 65 -9.06 -0.84 -1.45
C TYR A 65 -9.56 0.20 -2.46
N GLY A 66 -10.61 -0.16 -3.20
CA GLY A 66 -11.43 0.83 -3.87
C GLY A 66 -12.29 1.60 -2.86
N MET A 67 -12.81 2.77 -3.23
CA MET A 67 -13.52 3.67 -2.28
C MET A 67 -14.66 2.98 -1.53
N GLN A 68 -15.40 2.08 -2.18
CA GLN A 68 -16.52 1.41 -1.54
C GLN A 68 -16.07 0.52 -0.37
N GLU A 69 -15.01 -0.25 -0.57
CA GLU A 69 -14.47 -1.15 0.47
C GLU A 69 -13.75 -0.34 1.54
N ALA A 70 -12.91 0.61 1.16
CA ALA A 70 -12.28 1.52 2.11
C ALA A 70 -13.30 2.22 3.02
N TYR A 71 -14.47 2.61 2.48
CA TYR A 71 -15.53 3.21 3.29
C TYR A 71 -16.15 2.21 4.29
N GLN A 72 -16.37 0.96 3.89
CA GLN A 72 -16.92 -0.06 4.79
C GLN A 72 -15.92 -0.40 5.91
N GLU A 73 -14.65 -0.60 5.57
CA GLU A 73 -13.60 -0.86 6.56
C GLU A 73 -13.49 0.28 7.59
N ASN A 74 -13.46 1.53 7.11
CA ASN A 74 -13.37 2.66 8.01
C ASN A 74 -14.64 2.89 8.85
N LYS A 75 -15.81 2.44 8.38
CA LYS A 75 -17.02 2.43 9.17
C LYS A 75 -16.94 1.44 10.34
N GLU A 76 -16.36 0.26 10.11
CA GLU A 76 -16.11 -0.73 11.18
C GLU A 76 -15.00 -0.24 12.10
N PHE A 77 -13.90 0.26 11.54
CA PHE A 77 -12.77 0.81 12.27
C PHE A 77 -13.15 2.00 13.16
N SER A 78 -14.21 2.74 12.84
CA SER A 78 -14.72 3.82 13.69
C SER A 78 -15.46 3.34 14.95
N ASP A 79 -15.71 2.04 15.11
CA ASP A 79 -16.28 1.48 16.34
C ASP A 79 -15.21 1.48 17.45
N ILE A 80 -15.48 2.27 18.50
CA ILE A 80 -14.57 2.44 19.64
C ILE A 80 -14.21 1.11 20.35
N SER A 81 -15.02 0.06 20.15
CA SER A 81 -14.78 -1.25 20.76
C SER A 81 -13.51 -1.94 20.23
N TYR A 82 -13.03 -1.55 19.05
CA TYR A 82 -11.76 -2.05 18.48
C TYR A 82 -10.52 -1.32 19.03
N TRP A 83 -10.72 -0.19 19.70
CA TRP A 83 -9.64 0.67 20.18
C TRP A 83 -9.33 0.43 21.64
N VAL A 84 -8.13 0.80 22.04
CA VAL A 84 -7.74 0.77 23.45
C VAL A 84 -8.67 1.64 24.28
N GLN A 85 -8.96 1.21 25.52
CA GLN A 85 -9.84 1.95 26.41
C GLN A 85 -9.32 3.37 26.66
N GLY A 86 -10.16 4.36 26.42
CA GLY A 86 -9.84 5.78 26.60
C GLY A 86 -9.58 6.53 25.29
N THR A 87 -9.49 5.84 24.15
CA THR A 87 -9.42 6.49 22.83
C THR A 87 -10.70 7.26 22.55
N SER A 88 -10.60 8.45 22.01
CA SER A 88 -11.73 9.31 21.65
C SER A 88 -12.08 9.18 20.16
N ASP A 89 -13.34 9.51 19.79
CA ASP A 89 -13.77 9.55 18.38
C ASP A 89 -12.90 10.52 17.54
N ASN A 90 -12.38 11.58 18.16
CA ASN A 90 -11.50 12.51 17.46
C ASN A 90 -10.17 11.85 17.09
N GLU A 91 -9.56 11.10 17.99
CA GLU A 91 -8.32 10.35 17.73
C GLU A 91 -8.56 9.28 16.66
N ILE A 92 -9.67 8.55 16.71
CA ILE A 92 -10.05 7.57 15.69
C ILE A 92 -10.19 8.24 14.32
N SER A 93 -10.80 9.43 14.27
CA SER A 93 -11.02 10.16 13.01
C SER A 93 -9.76 10.71 12.34
N GLU A 94 -8.61 10.68 13.02
CA GLU A 94 -7.31 11.06 12.46
C GLU A 94 -6.70 9.97 11.57
N TRP A 95 -7.31 8.78 11.54
CA TRP A 95 -6.83 7.62 10.80
C TRP A 95 -7.77 7.21 9.67
N TRP A 96 -7.21 6.69 8.60
CA TRP A 96 -7.95 6.14 7.47
C TRP A 96 -7.29 4.88 6.93
N ILE A 97 -8.02 3.76 6.94
CA ILE A 97 -7.60 2.51 6.32
C ILE A 97 -7.81 2.62 4.81
N PHE A 98 -6.76 2.37 4.03
CA PHE A 98 -6.81 2.40 2.58
C PHE A 98 -6.47 1.07 1.92
N GLY A 99 -6.04 0.10 2.69
CA GLY A 99 -5.66 -1.21 2.18
C GLY A 99 -5.40 -2.21 3.30
N ALA A 100 -5.07 -3.42 2.90
CA ALA A 100 -4.71 -4.52 3.80
C ALA A 100 -3.65 -5.41 3.16
N ASP A 101 -3.26 -6.45 3.89
CA ASP A 101 -2.60 -7.62 3.33
C ASP A 101 -3.55 -8.84 3.29
N GLY A 102 -3.05 -9.97 2.83
CA GLY A 102 -3.81 -11.23 2.76
C GLY A 102 -4.01 -11.93 4.11
N GLN A 103 -3.40 -11.43 5.19
CA GLN A 103 -3.50 -11.98 6.54
C GLN A 103 -4.46 -11.19 7.44
N GLY A 104 -4.84 -9.98 7.03
CA GLY A 104 -5.75 -9.11 7.75
C GLY A 104 -5.06 -7.92 8.44
N ASP A 105 -3.77 -7.72 8.17
CA ASP A 105 -3.06 -6.51 8.58
C ASP A 105 -3.50 -5.31 7.75
N LEU A 106 -3.38 -4.11 8.30
CA LEU A 106 -3.98 -2.92 7.71
C LEU A 106 -2.93 -1.87 7.31
N TRP A 107 -3.19 -1.25 6.15
CA TRP A 107 -2.48 -0.05 5.70
C TRP A 107 -3.33 1.18 5.95
N LEU A 108 -2.75 2.17 6.64
CA LEU A 108 -3.45 3.36 7.10
C LEU A 108 -2.73 4.64 6.68
N PHE A 109 -3.49 5.75 6.68
CA PHE A 109 -2.96 7.12 6.65
C PHE A 109 -3.21 7.82 7.96
N ASP A 110 -2.31 8.74 8.33
CA ASP A 110 -2.62 9.84 9.21
C ASP A 110 -3.20 11.04 8.42
N THR A 111 -3.62 12.07 9.13
CA THR A 111 -4.15 13.31 8.51
C THR A 111 -3.11 14.09 7.69
N GLN A 112 -1.82 13.77 7.81
CA GLN A 112 -0.74 14.34 7.02
C GLN A 112 -0.46 13.52 5.74
N GLY A 113 -1.13 12.37 5.59
CA GLY A 113 -0.98 11.45 4.46
C GLY A 113 0.25 10.56 4.53
N LYS A 114 0.84 10.42 5.72
CA LYS A 114 1.89 9.42 5.97
C LYS A 114 1.27 8.04 6.07
N VAL A 115 1.98 7.05 5.55
CA VAL A 115 1.56 5.65 5.56
C VAL A 115 2.03 4.96 6.82
N PHE A 116 1.12 4.19 7.41
CA PHE A 116 1.36 3.34 8.57
C PHE A 116 0.90 1.91 8.28
N PHE A 117 1.43 0.97 9.05
CA PHE A 117 1.06 -0.43 9.03
C PHE A 117 0.61 -0.87 10.41
N TYR A 118 -0.50 -1.60 10.48
CA TYR A 118 -1.03 -2.21 11.70
C TYR A 118 -1.07 -3.72 11.54
N ASP A 119 -0.37 -4.41 12.41
CA ASP A 119 -0.33 -5.86 12.55
C ASP A 119 -1.50 -6.30 13.45
N HIS A 120 -2.42 -7.11 12.93
CA HIS A 120 -3.62 -7.56 13.65
C HIS A 120 -3.32 -8.46 14.85
N ASP A 121 -2.12 -9.04 14.93
CA ASP A 121 -1.67 -9.80 16.11
C ASP A 121 -1.40 -8.91 17.33
N LYS A 122 -1.43 -7.58 17.17
CA LYS A 122 -1.44 -6.66 18.30
C LYS A 122 -2.80 -6.71 19.00
N GLU A 123 -2.77 -6.66 20.33
CA GLU A 123 -3.98 -6.87 21.16
C GLU A 123 -5.06 -5.79 20.99
N CYS A 124 -4.70 -4.59 20.53
CA CYS A 124 -5.62 -3.47 20.35
C CYS A 124 -5.17 -2.51 19.28
N MET A 125 -6.12 -1.81 18.68
CA MET A 125 -5.86 -0.64 17.86
C MET A 125 -5.51 0.55 18.74
N CYS A 126 -4.30 1.06 18.57
CA CYS A 126 -3.80 2.29 19.18
C CYS A 126 -2.61 2.80 18.37
N GLU A 127 -2.34 4.09 18.47
CA GLU A 127 -1.28 4.75 17.70
C GLU A 127 0.09 4.11 17.92
N GLU A 128 0.37 3.65 19.14
CA GLU A 128 1.63 3.00 19.51
C GLU A 128 1.86 1.68 18.75
N ASN A 129 0.78 1.05 18.29
CA ASN A 129 0.82 -0.18 17.49
C ASN A 129 0.90 0.08 15.97
N PHE A 130 0.78 1.33 15.55
CA PHE A 130 0.88 1.70 14.14
C PHE A 130 2.33 2.00 13.77
N LYS A 131 2.92 1.15 12.97
CA LYS A 131 4.29 1.31 12.49
C LYS A 131 4.34 2.34 11.37
N CYS A 132 4.99 3.49 11.62
CA CYS A 132 5.21 4.50 10.58
C CYS A 132 6.17 3.95 9.52
N MET A 133 5.77 4.05 8.25
CA MET A 133 6.58 3.61 7.11
C MET A 133 7.49 4.70 6.56
N GLU A 134 7.32 5.95 7.03
CA GLU A 134 8.04 7.15 6.54
C GLU A 134 7.89 7.40 5.02
N ILE A 135 6.80 6.95 4.44
CA ILE A 135 6.45 7.12 3.03
C ILE A 135 5.04 7.71 2.87
N ASP A 136 4.79 8.26 1.70
CA ASP A 136 3.46 8.70 1.27
C ASP A 136 2.75 7.65 0.40
N PHE A 137 1.54 7.96 -0.07
CA PHE A 137 0.74 7.05 -0.87
C PHE A 137 1.36 6.72 -2.24
N LEU A 138 2.01 7.69 -2.90
CA LEU A 138 2.70 7.41 -4.15
C LEU A 138 3.86 6.44 -3.94
N GLN A 139 4.65 6.67 -2.91
CA GLN A 139 5.76 5.81 -2.54
C GLN A 139 5.29 4.42 -2.13
N TRP A 140 4.15 4.30 -1.43
CA TRP A 140 3.53 3.01 -1.13
C TRP A 140 3.10 2.26 -2.40
N LEU A 141 2.50 2.95 -3.37
CA LEU A 141 2.16 2.34 -4.66
C LEU A 141 3.43 1.87 -5.41
N GLN A 142 4.47 2.69 -5.42
CA GLN A 142 5.75 2.33 -6.02
C GLN A 142 6.37 1.10 -5.37
N LEU A 143 6.33 1.05 -4.04
CA LEU A 143 6.75 -0.09 -3.22
C LEU A 143 5.98 -1.36 -3.61
N ALA A 144 4.65 -1.32 -3.60
CA ALA A 144 3.79 -2.44 -3.94
C ALA A 144 4.09 -2.97 -5.37
N PHE A 145 4.27 -2.08 -6.34
CA PHE A 145 4.58 -2.46 -7.71
C PHE A 145 6.02 -2.97 -7.90
N LEU A 146 6.97 -2.57 -7.06
CA LEU A 146 8.31 -3.17 -7.04
C LEU A 146 8.24 -4.62 -6.55
N PHE A 147 7.54 -4.88 -5.45
CA PHE A 147 7.35 -6.24 -4.95
C PHE A 147 6.59 -7.13 -5.95
N ARG A 148 5.58 -6.58 -6.63
CA ARG A 148 4.92 -7.30 -7.73
C ARG A 148 5.88 -7.71 -8.85
N GLN A 149 6.86 -6.87 -9.19
CA GLN A 149 7.88 -7.20 -10.18
C GLN A 149 8.82 -8.30 -9.65
N TYR A 150 9.21 -8.19 -8.37
CA TYR A 150 10.06 -9.18 -7.71
C TYR A 150 9.41 -10.56 -7.66
N GLU A 151 8.16 -10.67 -7.23
CA GLU A 151 7.41 -11.91 -7.22
C GLU A 151 7.27 -12.54 -8.62
N LYS A 152 6.99 -11.71 -9.62
CA LYS A 152 6.87 -12.17 -11.01
C LYS A 152 8.20 -12.64 -11.63
N SER A 153 9.33 -12.22 -11.10
CA SER A 153 10.64 -12.64 -11.60
C SER A 153 10.90 -14.12 -11.38
N ASN A 154 10.32 -14.72 -10.33
CA ASN A 154 10.49 -16.12 -9.90
C ASN A 154 11.97 -16.56 -9.77
N ARG A 155 12.89 -15.63 -9.64
CA ARG A 155 14.34 -15.94 -9.65
C ARG A 155 14.97 -15.88 -8.27
N TYR A 156 14.63 -14.86 -7.49
CA TYR A 156 15.09 -14.61 -6.11
C TYR A 156 16.62 -14.76 -5.95
N THR A 157 17.40 -14.42 -7.00
CA THR A 157 18.85 -14.48 -6.94
C THR A 157 19.41 -13.36 -6.05
N ASN A 158 20.66 -13.50 -5.59
CA ASN A 158 21.32 -12.43 -4.83
C ASN A 158 21.46 -11.14 -5.66
N GLU A 159 21.60 -11.26 -7.00
CA GLU A 159 21.60 -10.10 -7.89
C GLU A 159 20.24 -9.41 -7.94
N ASP A 160 19.15 -10.18 -8.01
CA ASP A 160 17.78 -9.62 -7.99
C ASP A 160 17.46 -8.96 -6.63
N LYS A 161 17.86 -9.58 -5.53
CA LYS A 161 17.73 -8.99 -4.19
C LYS A 161 18.52 -7.68 -4.07
N ALA A 162 19.76 -7.63 -4.56
CA ALA A 162 20.57 -6.42 -4.54
C ALA A 162 19.97 -5.29 -5.39
N LYS A 163 19.39 -5.61 -6.56
CA LYS A 163 18.68 -4.65 -7.40
C LYS A 163 17.44 -4.12 -6.70
N LEU A 164 16.63 -5.01 -6.13
CA LEU A 164 15.43 -4.61 -5.38
C LEU A 164 15.79 -3.67 -4.24
N LYS A 165 16.79 -4.00 -3.43
CA LYS A 165 17.29 -3.12 -2.36
C LYS A 165 17.68 -1.74 -2.85
N ASN A 166 18.39 -1.67 -3.97
CA ASN A 166 18.80 -0.40 -4.56
C ASN A 166 17.59 0.44 -5.00
N GLU A 167 16.56 -0.18 -5.58
CA GLU A 167 15.35 0.54 -5.97
C GLU A 167 14.50 0.96 -4.74
N LEU A 168 14.40 0.12 -3.72
CA LEU A 168 13.75 0.48 -2.45
C LEU A 168 14.39 1.71 -1.79
N SER A 169 15.72 1.75 -1.75
CA SER A 169 16.47 2.89 -1.18
C SER A 169 16.25 4.20 -1.95
N LYS A 170 15.88 4.14 -3.24
CA LYS A 170 15.51 5.34 -4.03
C LYS A 170 14.13 5.86 -3.70
N ILE A 171 13.21 5.00 -3.24
CA ILE A 171 11.88 5.42 -2.75
C ILE A 171 12.04 6.15 -1.42
N ASN A 172 12.71 5.50 -0.47
CA ASN A 172 13.10 6.08 0.81
C ASN A 172 14.32 5.32 1.35
N GLU A 173 15.34 6.05 1.85
CA GLU A 173 16.60 5.45 2.30
C GLU A 173 16.44 4.48 3.48
N ASN A 174 15.44 4.72 4.34
CA ASN A 174 15.15 3.90 5.52
C ASN A 174 14.09 2.82 5.26
N LEU A 175 13.59 2.72 4.01
CA LEU A 175 12.43 1.89 3.71
C LEU A 175 12.67 0.40 4.02
N ILE A 176 13.87 -0.10 3.75
CA ILE A 176 14.23 -1.51 3.98
C ILE A 176 14.09 -1.87 5.46
N ASP A 177 14.57 -0.99 6.36
CA ASP A 177 14.53 -1.21 7.81
C ASP A 177 13.10 -1.05 8.36
N ASN A 178 12.24 -0.35 7.63
CA ASN A 178 10.86 -0.07 7.99
C ASN A 178 9.86 -1.06 7.39
N LEU A 179 10.27 -1.96 6.49
CA LEU A 179 9.34 -2.97 5.93
C LEU A 179 8.70 -3.78 7.05
N PRO A 180 7.36 -3.99 7.00
CA PRO A 180 6.67 -4.77 8.02
C PRO A 180 6.84 -6.28 7.84
N PHE A 181 7.22 -6.71 6.63
CA PHE A 181 7.40 -8.11 6.26
C PHE A 181 8.87 -8.46 6.09
N ASP A 182 9.22 -9.71 6.40
CA ASP A 182 10.56 -10.24 6.14
C ASP A 182 10.60 -10.83 4.71
N TYR A 183 11.25 -10.12 3.81
CA TYR A 183 11.45 -10.56 2.43
C TYR A 183 12.80 -11.27 2.21
N GLU A 184 13.48 -11.67 3.30
CA GLU A 184 14.82 -12.26 3.24
C GLU A 184 15.81 -11.40 2.41
N LEU A 185 15.66 -10.10 2.49
CA LEU A 185 16.53 -9.14 1.78
C LEU A 185 17.89 -8.97 2.46
N CYS A 186 18.06 -9.51 3.68
CA CYS A 186 19.35 -9.54 4.35
C CYS A 186 20.25 -10.57 3.67
N ILE A 187 21.32 -10.11 3.09
CA ILE A 187 22.40 -10.91 2.52
C ILE A 187 23.55 -10.90 3.52
#